data_41f9e19db298e749152ea6edb8206980
#
_entry.id   41f9e19db298e749152ea6edb8206980
#
_cell.length_a   1.000
_cell.length_b   1.000
_cell.length_c   1.000
_cell.angle_alpha   90.00
_cell.angle_beta   90.00
_cell.angle_gamma   90.00
#
_symmetry.space_group_name_H-M   'P 1'
#
loop_
_entity.id
_entity.type
_entity.pdbx_description
1 polymer ?
#
loop_
_entity_poly.entity_id
_entity_poly.type
_entity_poly.pdbx_seq_one_letter_code
_entity_poly.pdbx_strand_id
1 'polypeptide(L)'
;MAATAHHHHKRDFAADTRLLRISLIAVVIGGCGTLAAYALLNLIRLFTNLFFYQSLSFAVRSPAGNHLGLWVILLPVLGGLVVGLIARFGSEKIRGHGIPEAIEAILFGKSKMSAKVAVLKPLSSGIVIGSGGPFGAEGPIIMTGGAIGSLIAQLFHLTAAERKTLLVAGATAGMTAVFGTPVAAVLLAVELLLFELRPRSLLPVIVACAVAGFTRPLLLEAGPLFPLQTGTIGLSALFSCVLAGILGGALSALMSSALYRVEDLFGKLPLHWMWWPALGGIAVGIGGYFEPRALGVGYDVIGDLLNGNLLMQAALSLLLVKAVIWVIALGSGTSGGVLAPLLIIGAGLGTVLAPWLPGGDAHLWPLVCMAAVLAGVLGAPLTAAVFAFGLTHDTNALLPLLLTTGVAYGFTVLTMRRSIMTEKIARRGYHIYREYGVDPLERQHVDEVMSHTVTAIPAYLTIAETLAQYFGPQQVHRCYPVVDIEYGLLGMVERSSFSPQADGSNALATLFNPAYLEQSAALVALPSETCRIAAARMATHHLERLPVVTDLHSRRLIGIISRSDLIKPSRLFFDEEQKRERLLR
;
A
#
# COMPACT_ATOMS: atom_id res chain seq x y z
N MET A 1 -51.26 0.08 -17.12
CA MET A 1 -50.20 -0.08 -18.12
C MET A 1 -48.89 -0.14 -17.36
N ALA A 2 -48.29 -1.31 -17.30
CA ALA A 2 -47.04 -1.52 -16.57
C ALA A 2 -45.92 -0.81 -17.34
N ALA A 3 -45.27 0.15 -16.72
CA ALA A 3 -44.07 0.77 -17.22
C ALA A 3 -42.98 -0.32 -17.25
N THR A 4 -42.57 -0.73 -18.44
CA THR A 4 -41.37 -1.55 -18.64
C THR A 4 -40.16 -0.77 -18.11
N ALA A 5 -39.71 -1.14 -16.95
CA ALA A 5 -38.46 -0.65 -16.39
C ALA A 5 -37.35 -1.00 -17.36
N HIS A 6 -36.80 -0.02 -18.06
CA HIS A 6 -35.54 -0.17 -18.77
C HIS A 6 -34.47 -0.47 -17.72
N HIS A 7 -34.14 -1.74 -17.54
CA HIS A 7 -32.97 -2.15 -16.82
C HIS A 7 -31.74 -1.63 -17.57
N HIS A 8 -31.27 -0.45 -17.20
CA HIS A 8 -29.93 -0.03 -17.58
C HIS A 8 -28.96 -1.05 -17.02
N HIS A 9 -28.25 -1.77 -17.90
CA HIS A 9 -27.22 -2.72 -17.48
C HIS A 9 -26.16 -1.99 -16.66
N LYS A 10 -26.23 -2.12 -15.34
CA LYS A 10 -25.23 -1.60 -14.40
C LYS A 10 -23.91 -2.35 -14.68
N ARG A 11 -22.81 -1.63 -14.77
CA ARG A 11 -21.49 -2.23 -14.98
C ARG A 11 -20.91 -2.67 -13.63
N ASP A 12 -20.36 -3.88 -13.59
CA ASP A 12 -19.70 -4.40 -12.38
C ASP A 12 -18.43 -3.61 -12.02
N PHE A 13 -17.81 -2.96 -13.01
CA PHE A 13 -16.55 -2.25 -12.82
C PHE A 13 -16.58 -0.86 -13.44
N ALA A 14 -16.09 0.13 -12.70
CA ALA A 14 -15.86 1.50 -13.18
C ALA A 14 -14.50 1.57 -13.90
N ALA A 15 -14.39 0.94 -15.08
CA ALA A 15 -13.20 0.95 -15.92
C ALA A 15 -13.53 1.49 -17.32
N ASP A 16 -12.61 2.26 -17.91
CA ASP A 16 -12.69 2.82 -19.25
C ASP A 16 -11.44 2.49 -20.08
N THR A 17 -11.41 2.92 -21.33
CA THR A 17 -10.30 2.70 -22.27
C THR A 17 -8.98 3.34 -21.80
N ARG A 18 -9.01 4.29 -20.85
CA ARG A 18 -7.80 4.88 -20.24
C ARG A 18 -6.97 3.83 -19.51
N LEU A 19 -7.62 2.77 -18.99
CA LEU A 19 -6.92 1.68 -18.32
C LEU A 19 -5.87 1.03 -19.21
N LEU A 20 -6.13 0.90 -20.52
CA LEU A 20 -5.15 0.35 -21.48
C LEU A 20 -3.93 1.27 -21.62
N ARG A 21 -4.13 2.59 -21.65
CA ARG A 21 -3.03 3.57 -21.71
C ARG A 21 -2.15 3.51 -20.46
N ILE A 22 -2.78 3.43 -19.29
CA ILE A 22 -2.05 3.33 -18.01
C ILE A 22 -1.28 2.00 -17.94
N SER A 23 -1.87 0.90 -18.40
CA SER A 23 -1.20 -0.41 -18.48
C SER A 23 -0.02 -0.40 -19.46
N LEU A 24 -0.11 0.32 -20.56
CA LEU A 24 1.00 0.47 -21.51
C LEU A 24 2.18 1.26 -20.89
N ILE A 25 1.89 2.32 -20.12
CA ILE A 25 2.92 3.04 -19.36
C ILE A 25 3.55 2.10 -18.31
N ALA A 26 2.75 1.24 -17.69
CA ALA A 26 3.23 0.27 -16.71
C ALA A 26 4.19 -0.77 -17.31
N VAL A 27 4.08 -1.11 -18.61
CA VAL A 27 5.07 -1.94 -19.32
C VAL A 27 6.46 -1.30 -19.27
N VAL A 28 6.53 -0.01 -19.62
CA VAL A 28 7.81 0.74 -19.58
C VAL A 28 8.35 0.80 -18.16
N ILE A 29 7.49 1.08 -17.19
CA ILE A 29 7.86 1.12 -15.76
C ILE A 29 8.40 -0.24 -15.30
N GLY A 30 7.80 -1.35 -15.74
CA GLY A 30 8.28 -2.70 -15.44
C GLY A 30 9.72 -2.94 -15.87
N GLY A 31 10.05 -2.57 -17.11
CA GLY A 31 11.43 -2.63 -17.64
C GLY A 31 12.41 -1.73 -16.88
N CYS A 32 12.00 -0.49 -16.61
CA CYS A 32 12.80 0.43 -15.79
C CYS A 32 13.03 -0.08 -14.37
N GLY A 33 12.03 -0.75 -13.78
CA GLY A 33 12.14 -1.39 -12.47
C GLY A 33 13.22 -2.48 -12.44
N THR A 34 13.33 -3.29 -13.50
CA THR A 34 14.39 -4.30 -13.64
C THR A 34 15.77 -3.67 -13.75
N LEU A 35 15.91 -2.60 -14.56
CA LEU A 35 17.18 -1.86 -14.65
C LEU A 35 17.59 -1.24 -13.32
N ALA A 36 16.64 -0.68 -12.58
CA ALA A 36 16.90 -0.10 -11.26
C ALA A 36 17.33 -1.17 -10.24
N ALA A 37 16.72 -2.36 -10.27
CA ALA A 37 17.10 -3.49 -9.44
C ALA A 37 18.52 -3.96 -9.77
N TYR A 38 18.85 -4.12 -11.04
CA TYR A 38 20.19 -4.47 -11.51
C TYR A 38 21.24 -3.46 -11.05
N ALA A 39 20.94 -2.16 -11.21
CA ALA A 39 21.84 -1.09 -10.76
C ALA A 39 22.06 -1.12 -9.24
N LEU A 40 20.99 -1.28 -8.44
CA LEU A 40 21.08 -1.35 -6.98
C LEU A 40 21.90 -2.54 -6.51
N LEU A 41 21.65 -3.75 -7.05
CA LEU A 41 22.37 -4.95 -6.67
C LEU A 41 23.87 -4.85 -7.03
N ASN A 42 24.19 -4.28 -8.18
CA ASN A 42 25.59 -4.04 -8.55
C ASN A 42 26.25 -2.96 -7.68
N LEU A 43 25.53 -1.92 -7.26
CA LEU A 43 26.06 -0.96 -6.29
C LEU A 43 26.39 -1.63 -4.94
N ILE A 44 25.51 -2.50 -4.45
CA ILE A 44 25.77 -3.27 -3.22
C ILE A 44 27.03 -4.13 -3.40
N ARG A 45 27.14 -4.89 -4.51
CA ARG A 45 28.29 -5.73 -4.83
C ARG A 45 29.58 -4.90 -4.92
N LEU A 46 29.54 -3.78 -5.63
CA LEU A 46 30.68 -2.88 -5.77
C LEU A 46 31.19 -2.38 -4.42
N PHE A 47 30.28 -1.86 -3.59
CA PHE A 47 30.67 -1.34 -2.27
C PHE A 47 31.09 -2.46 -1.31
N THR A 48 30.51 -3.65 -1.36
CA THR A 48 30.96 -4.81 -0.59
C THR A 48 32.40 -5.18 -0.97
N ASN A 49 32.69 -5.27 -2.28
CA ASN A 49 34.04 -5.58 -2.74
C ASN A 49 35.04 -4.47 -2.40
N LEU A 50 34.63 -3.21 -2.49
CA LEU A 50 35.47 -2.06 -2.17
C LEU A 50 35.84 -2.03 -0.68
N PHE A 51 34.84 -2.15 0.22
CA PHE A 51 35.08 -2.03 1.66
C PHE A 51 35.79 -3.27 2.25
N PHE A 52 35.36 -4.50 1.90
CA PHE A 52 35.86 -5.71 2.53
C PHE A 52 37.07 -6.34 1.81
N TYR A 53 37.21 -6.09 0.50
CA TYR A 53 38.19 -6.77 -0.35
C TYR A 53 39.09 -5.81 -1.12
N GLN A 54 38.98 -4.50 -0.91
CA GLN A 54 39.75 -3.42 -1.58
C GLN A 54 39.81 -3.60 -3.10
N SER A 55 38.72 -4.11 -3.70
CA SER A 55 38.65 -4.39 -5.14
C SER A 55 37.43 -3.71 -5.79
N LEU A 56 37.65 -3.10 -6.96
CA LEU A 56 36.57 -2.59 -7.79
C LEU A 56 35.99 -3.71 -8.65
N SER A 57 35.06 -4.48 -8.09
CA SER A 57 34.48 -5.65 -8.74
C SER A 57 32.96 -5.74 -8.44
N PHE A 58 32.21 -6.30 -9.38
CA PHE A 58 30.80 -6.62 -9.23
C PHE A 58 30.56 -8.10 -8.89
N ALA A 59 31.62 -8.84 -8.57
CA ALA A 59 31.50 -10.24 -8.16
C ALA A 59 30.69 -10.37 -6.87
N VAL A 60 29.86 -11.43 -6.80
CA VAL A 60 29.11 -11.75 -5.59
C VAL A 60 30.07 -12.29 -4.53
N ARG A 61 30.25 -11.54 -3.46
CA ARG A 61 31.08 -11.95 -2.31
C ARG A 61 30.36 -11.63 -1.01
N SER A 62 30.44 -12.53 -0.05
CA SER A 62 29.91 -12.32 1.29
C SER A 62 30.85 -11.50 2.15
N PRO A 63 30.37 -10.52 2.93
CA PRO A 63 31.22 -9.86 3.93
C PRO A 63 31.82 -10.83 4.97
N ALA A 64 31.17 -11.98 5.18
CA ALA A 64 31.62 -12.99 6.16
C ALA A 64 33.01 -13.55 5.86
N GLY A 65 33.43 -13.56 4.58
CA GLY A 65 34.76 -14.06 4.16
C GLY A 65 35.91 -13.05 4.27
N ASN A 66 35.71 -11.93 4.99
CA ASN A 66 36.75 -10.92 5.16
C ASN A 66 37.89 -11.37 6.11
N HIS A 67 39.05 -10.77 5.94
CA HIS A 67 40.25 -11.00 6.79
C HIS A 67 40.70 -9.72 7.52
N LEU A 68 39.82 -8.76 7.73
CA LEU A 68 40.18 -7.43 8.24
C LEU A 68 40.40 -7.39 9.77
N GLY A 69 39.99 -8.43 10.50
CA GLY A 69 40.11 -8.45 11.96
C GLY A 69 39.33 -7.30 12.61
N LEU A 70 39.97 -6.58 13.53
CA LEU A 70 39.32 -5.45 14.22
C LEU A 70 38.93 -4.26 13.31
N TRP A 71 39.57 -4.12 12.14
CA TRP A 71 39.21 -3.06 11.17
C TRP A 71 37.80 -3.19 10.63
N VAL A 72 37.19 -4.36 10.72
CA VAL A 72 35.81 -4.60 10.32
C VAL A 72 34.83 -3.67 11.08
N ILE A 73 35.18 -3.25 12.32
CA ILE A 73 34.34 -2.36 13.14
C ILE A 73 34.22 -0.98 12.52
N LEU A 74 35.25 -0.48 11.84
CA LEU A 74 35.25 0.85 11.25
C LEU A 74 34.46 0.96 9.96
N LEU A 75 34.26 -0.14 9.22
CA LEU A 75 33.60 -0.10 7.92
C LEU A 75 32.13 0.37 8.01
N PRO A 76 31.28 -0.20 8.89
CA PRO A 76 29.91 0.29 9.04
C PRO A 76 29.83 1.72 9.60
N VAL A 77 30.81 2.13 10.39
CA VAL A 77 30.90 3.52 10.91
C VAL A 77 31.15 4.48 9.76
N LEU A 78 32.10 4.18 8.87
CA LEU A 78 32.39 4.98 7.67
C LEU A 78 31.16 5.03 6.74
N GLY A 79 30.55 3.88 6.48
CA GLY A 79 29.32 3.81 5.69
C GLY A 79 28.18 4.66 6.27
N GLY A 80 27.96 4.56 7.58
CA GLY A 80 26.97 5.36 8.32
C GLY A 80 27.27 6.86 8.25
N LEU A 81 28.53 7.25 8.38
CA LEU A 81 28.98 8.65 8.27
C LEU A 81 28.65 9.21 6.88
N VAL A 82 29.07 8.51 5.82
CA VAL A 82 28.81 8.93 4.43
C VAL A 82 27.32 9.07 4.16
N VAL A 83 26.51 8.12 4.63
CA VAL A 83 25.06 8.17 4.43
C VAL A 83 24.41 9.27 5.26
N GLY A 84 24.89 9.56 6.48
CA GLY A 84 24.47 10.72 7.26
C GLY A 84 24.71 12.04 6.52
N LEU A 85 25.89 12.19 5.87
CA LEU A 85 26.23 13.33 5.02
C LEU A 85 25.32 13.43 3.79
N ILE A 86 25.11 12.30 3.07
CA ILE A 86 24.20 12.26 1.90
C ILE A 86 22.78 12.66 2.32
N ALA A 87 22.29 12.20 3.46
CA ALA A 87 20.97 12.55 3.98
C ALA A 87 20.87 14.04 4.32
N ARG A 88 21.91 14.61 4.95
CA ARG A 88 21.94 16.02 5.37
C ARG A 88 21.98 16.98 4.19
N PHE A 89 22.85 16.75 3.21
CA PHE A 89 23.10 17.66 2.10
C PHE A 89 22.32 17.32 0.84
N GLY A 90 21.87 16.08 0.68
CA GLY A 90 21.11 15.61 -0.48
C GLY A 90 19.60 15.61 -0.26
N SER A 91 19.10 14.65 0.52
CA SER A 91 17.67 14.52 0.83
C SER A 91 17.43 13.71 2.11
N GLU A 92 16.76 14.31 3.08
CA GLU A 92 16.39 13.63 4.32
C GLU A 92 15.45 12.41 4.10
N LYS A 93 14.71 12.40 2.98
CA LYS A 93 13.78 11.30 2.62
C LYS A 93 14.47 9.96 2.35
N ILE A 94 15.80 9.92 2.26
CA ILE A 94 16.55 8.65 2.11
C ILE A 94 16.72 7.90 3.44
N ARG A 95 16.48 8.53 4.58
CA ARG A 95 16.61 7.93 5.92
C ARG A 95 15.54 6.86 6.16
N GLY A 96 15.91 5.83 6.94
CA GLY A 96 15.03 4.74 7.31
C GLY A 96 14.85 3.69 6.21
N HIS A 97 13.90 2.79 6.42
CA HIS A 97 13.77 1.61 5.55
C HIS A 97 13.00 1.83 4.23
N GLY A 98 12.42 2.99 4.02
CA GLY A 98 11.86 3.38 2.72
C GLY A 98 10.39 3.02 2.51
N ILE A 99 9.87 1.94 3.07
CA ILE A 99 8.47 1.52 2.85
C ILE A 99 7.47 2.53 3.42
N PRO A 100 7.59 3.04 4.67
CA PRO A 100 6.69 4.07 5.18
C PRO A 100 6.75 5.36 4.38
N GLU A 101 7.94 5.75 3.90
CA GLU A 101 8.11 6.92 3.05
C GLU A 101 7.40 6.74 1.69
N ALA A 102 7.42 5.51 1.14
CA ALA A 102 6.67 5.18 -0.06
C ALA A 102 5.15 5.23 0.21
N ILE A 103 4.67 4.63 1.30
CA ILE A 103 3.26 4.67 1.70
C ILE A 103 2.79 6.12 1.91
N GLU A 104 3.59 6.94 2.58
CA GLU A 104 3.28 8.36 2.77
C GLU A 104 3.16 9.11 1.45
N ALA A 105 4.10 8.90 0.51
CA ALA A 105 4.03 9.50 -0.82
C ALA A 105 2.79 9.03 -1.60
N ILE A 106 2.42 7.75 -1.50
CA ILE A 106 1.28 7.13 -2.15
C ILE A 106 -0.05 7.71 -1.63
N LEU A 107 -0.22 7.75 -0.31
CA LEU A 107 -1.51 8.08 0.29
C LEU A 107 -1.69 9.58 0.56
N PHE A 108 -0.64 10.28 0.96
CA PHE A 108 -0.72 11.66 1.45
C PHE A 108 0.05 12.65 0.57
N GLY A 109 1.07 12.20 -0.18
CA GLY A 109 1.95 13.03 -1.00
C GLY A 109 1.47 13.24 -2.45
N LYS A 110 0.19 12.98 -2.78
CA LYS A 110 -0.34 13.03 -4.16
C LYS A 110 0.48 12.20 -5.15
N SER A 111 1.15 11.16 -4.66
CA SER A 111 2.04 10.25 -5.41
C SER A 111 3.18 10.95 -6.15
N LYS A 112 3.71 12.06 -5.59
CA LYS A 112 4.84 12.80 -6.14
C LYS A 112 6.12 12.45 -5.39
N MET A 113 7.08 11.90 -6.12
CA MET A 113 8.44 11.65 -5.63
C MET A 113 9.46 12.47 -6.46
N SER A 114 10.55 12.89 -5.82
CA SER A 114 11.58 13.68 -6.49
C SER A 114 12.63 12.78 -7.15
N ALA A 115 13.22 13.27 -8.26
CA ALA A 115 14.33 12.59 -8.93
C ALA A 115 15.55 12.39 -8.02
N LYS A 116 15.77 13.28 -7.05
CA LYS A 116 16.85 13.13 -6.05
C LYS A 116 16.72 11.83 -5.27
N VAL A 117 15.49 11.42 -4.89
CA VAL A 117 15.25 10.17 -4.16
C VAL A 117 15.55 8.96 -5.03
N ALA A 118 15.19 8.99 -6.33
CA ALA A 118 15.46 7.89 -7.27
C ALA A 118 16.95 7.56 -7.39
N VAL A 119 17.84 8.55 -7.22
CA VAL A 119 19.29 8.38 -7.31
C VAL A 119 19.94 8.18 -5.94
N LEU A 120 19.60 9.05 -4.97
CA LEU A 120 20.28 9.05 -3.68
C LEU A 120 19.89 7.85 -2.80
N LYS A 121 18.67 7.30 -2.95
CA LYS A 121 18.25 6.13 -2.16
C LYS A 121 19.04 4.87 -2.50
N PRO A 122 19.16 4.43 -3.78
CA PRO A 122 19.99 3.27 -4.12
C PRO A 122 21.47 3.49 -3.80
N LEU A 123 22.00 4.69 -4.01
CA LEU A 123 23.39 4.99 -3.70
C LEU A 123 23.67 4.88 -2.19
N SER A 124 22.87 5.55 -1.35
CA SER A 124 23.04 5.51 0.10
C SER A 124 22.86 4.09 0.66
N SER A 125 21.90 3.34 0.14
CA SER A 125 21.67 1.95 0.58
C SER A 125 22.76 1.03 0.11
N GLY A 126 23.27 1.20 -1.11
CA GLY A 126 24.43 0.46 -1.62
C GLY A 126 25.67 0.64 -0.72
N ILE A 127 25.95 1.88 -0.30
CA ILE A 127 27.08 2.21 0.59
C ILE A 127 26.88 1.57 1.96
N VAL A 128 25.71 1.73 2.59
CA VAL A 128 25.46 1.17 3.93
C VAL A 128 25.52 -0.35 3.92
N ILE A 129 24.82 -1.00 2.99
CA ILE A 129 24.79 -2.46 2.91
C ILE A 129 26.18 -2.99 2.55
N GLY A 130 26.84 -2.34 1.58
CA GLY A 130 28.18 -2.69 1.15
C GLY A 130 29.26 -2.50 2.22
N SER A 131 29.07 -1.57 3.16
CA SER A 131 29.97 -1.41 4.33
C SER A 131 29.66 -2.36 5.49
N GLY A 132 28.71 -3.30 5.32
CA GLY A 132 28.34 -4.30 6.33
C GLY A 132 27.02 -4.05 7.02
N GLY A 133 26.28 -2.99 6.67
CA GLY A 133 24.96 -2.70 7.26
C GLY A 133 24.00 -3.90 7.12
N PRO A 134 23.34 -4.34 8.21
CA PRO A 134 22.53 -5.56 8.26
C PRO A 134 21.16 -5.36 7.62
N PHE A 135 21.12 -4.94 6.34
CA PHE A 135 19.91 -4.52 5.66
C PHE A 135 19.72 -5.24 4.32
N GLY A 136 18.48 -5.32 3.88
CA GLY A 136 18.11 -5.83 2.56
C GLY A 136 17.99 -4.74 1.49
N ALA A 137 17.88 -5.16 0.23
CA ALA A 137 17.70 -4.28 -0.92
C ALA A 137 16.26 -3.83 -1.13
N GLU A 138 15.28 -4.37 -0.40
CA GLU A 138 13.83 -4.27 -0.67
C GLU A 138 13.29 -2.85 -0.49
N GLY A 139 13.55 -2.24 0.67
CA GLY A 139 13.14 -0.86 0.94
C GLY A 139 13.70 0.12 -0.07
N PRO A 140 15.01 0.08 -0.32
CA PRO A 140 15.65 0.85 -1.38
C PRO A 140 15.05 0.66 -2.76
N ILE A 141 14.75 -0.57 -3.18
CA ILE A 141 14.19 -0.80 -4.51
C ILE A 141 12.72 -0.37 -4.62
N ILE A 142 11.90 -0.56 -3.58
CA ILE A 142 10.53 -0.07 -3.51
C ILE A 142 10.51 1.46 -3.67
N MET A 143 11.40 2.17 -2.96
CA MET A 143 11.52 3.63 -3.07
C MET A 143 12.04 4.06 -4.44
N THR A 144 13.06 3.39 -4.97
CA THR A 144 13.67 3.74 -6.27
C THR A 144 12.72 3.44 -7.41
N GLY A 145 12.15 2.24 -7.46
CA GLY A 145 11.16 1.86 -8.46
C GLY A 145 9.90 2.72 -8.38
N GLY A 146 9.42 2.99 -7.16
CA GLY A 146 8.31 3.92 -6.92
C GLY A 146 8.61 5.34 -7.39
N ALA A 147 9.83 5.85 -7.14
CA ALA A 147 10.24 7.16 -7.62
C ALA A 147 10.30 7.22 -9.16
N ILE A 148 10.82 6.18 -9.82
CA ILE A 148 10.83 6.08 -11.29
C ILE A 148 9.40 6.05 -11.83
N GLY A 149 8.51 5.20 -11.27
CA GLY A 149 7.10 5.15 -11.65
C GLY A 149 6.39 6.48 -11.46
N SER A 150 6.66 7.18 -10.35
CA SER A 150 6.14 8.52 -10.07
C SER A 150 6.67 9.56 -11.06
N LEU A 151 7.97 9.55 -11.41
CA LEU A 151 8.56 10.48 -12.35
C LEU A 151 8.00 10.29 -13.76
N ILE A 152 7.89 9.05 -14.23
CA ILE A 152 7.25 8.74 -15.52
C ILE A 152 5.80 9.23 -15.53
N ALA A 153 5.05 8.97 -14.45
CA ALA A 153 3.66 9.42 -14.32
C ALA A 153 3.53 10.95 -14.35
N GLN A 154 4.52 11.70 -13.86
CA GLN A 154 4.51 13.16 -13.86
C GLN A 154 4.70 13.77 -15.26
N LEU A 155 5.15 13.00 -16.26
CA LEU A 155 5.26 13.45 -17.65
C LEU A 155 3.91 13.48 -18.38
N PHE A 156 2.87 12.87 -17.81
CA PHE A 156 1.56 12.74 -18.44
C PHE A 156 0.47 13.46 -17.63
N HIS A 157 -0.60 13.88 -18.32
CA HIS A 157 -1.80 14.44 -17.68
C HIS A 157 -2.65 13.34 -17.08
N LEU A 158 -2.37 12.99 -15.82
CA LEU A 158 -2.97 11.89 -15.08
C LEU A 158 -3.68 12.36 -13.81
N THR A 159 -4.72 11.63 -13.44
CA THR A 159 -5.39 11.82 -12.13
C THR A 159 -4.47 11.41 -10.98
N ALA A 160 -4.78 11.83 -9.76
CA ALA A 160 -4.03 11.41 -8.58
C ALA A 160 -4.07 9.88 -8.38
N ALA A 161 -5.21 9.24 -8.70
CA ALA A 161 -5.37 7.78 -8.62
C ALA A 161 -4.49 7.04 -9.65
N GLU A 162 -4.43 7.53 -10.89
CA GLU A 162 -3.58 6.96 -11.94
C GLU A 162 -2.08 7.10 -11.59
N ARG A 163 -1.65 8.26 -11.06
CA ARG A 163 -0.28 8.45 -10.56
C ARG A 163 0.04 7.53 -9.39
N LYS A 164 -0.90 7.34 -8.46
CA LYS A 164 -0.80 6.39 -7.36
C LYS A 164 -0.51 4.98 -7.88
N THR A 165 -1.29 4.51 -8.84
CA THR A 165 -1.14 3.20 -9.46
C THR A 165 0.22 3.02 -10.13
N LEU A 166 0.71 4.00 -10.91
CA LEU A 166 2.00 3.91 -11.59
C LEU A 166 3.20 3.98 -10.64
N LEU A 167 3.11 4.75 -9.55
CA LEU A 167 4.12 4.73 -8.49
C LEU A 167 4.22 3.34 -7.89
N VAL A 168 3.08 2.74 -7.53
CA VAL A 168 3.05 1.40 -6.93
C VAL A 168 3.51 0.34 -7.94
N ALA A 169 3.13 0.46 -9.21
CA ALA A 169 3.61 -0.42 -10.28
C ALA A 169 5.14 -0.42 -10.38
N GLY A 170 5.78 0.76 -10.27
CA GLY A 170 7.24 0.88 -10.24
C GLY A 170 7.87 0.25 -8.99
N ALA A 171 7.30 0.48 -7.83
CA ALA A 171 7.77 -0.07 -6.56
C ALA A 171 7.74 -1.62 -6.56
N THR A 172 6.64 -2.20 -7.03
CA THR A 172 6.44 -3.66 -7.07
C THR A 172 7.18 -4.34 -8.21
N ALA A 173 7.35 -3.67 -9.35
CA ALA A 173 8.20 -4.14 -10.44
C ALA A 173 9.67 -4.27 -9.97
N GLY A 174 10.18 -3.26 -9.25
CA GLY A 174 11.51 -3.32 -8.65
C GLY A 174 11.64 -4.50 -7.67
N MET A 175 10.66 -4.72 -6.80
CA MET A 175 10.65 -5.86 -5.89
C MET A 175 10.63 -7.20 -6.64
N THR A 176 9.80 -7.31 -7.69
CA THR A 176 9.75 -8.49 -8.57
C THR A 176 11.12 -8.79 -9.18
N ALA A 177 11.82 -7.76 -9.66
CA ALA A 177 13.13 -7.92 -10.29
C ALA A 177 14.20 -8.41 -9.30
N VAL A 178 14.21 -7.92 -8.06
CA VAL A 178 15.15 -8.36 -7.02
C VAL A 178 14.90 -9.82 -6.62
N PHE A 179 13.64 -10.18 -6.34
CA PHE A 179 13.33 -11.47 -5.70
C PHE A 179 12.82 -12.55 -6.65
N GLY A 180 12.38 -12.19 -7.86
CA GLY A 180 11.75 -13.16 -8.77
C GLY A 180 10.35 -13.60 -8.32
N THR A 181 9.65 -12.80 -7.52
CA THR A 181 8.34 -13.16 -6.94
C THR A 181 7.22 -12.21 -7.38
N PRO A 182 6.79 -12.23 -8.67
CA PRO A 182 5.83 -11.27 -9.20
C PRO A 182 4.47 -11.32 -8.49
N VAL A 183 3.97 -12.51 -8.16
CA VAL A 183 2.67 -12.66 -7.49
C VAL A 183 2.69 -12.05 -6.09
N ALA A 184 3.76 -12.30 -5.33
CA ALA A 184 3.93 -11.70 -4.01
C ALA A 184 4.04 -10.17 -4.08
N ALA A 185 4.71 -9.64 -5.10
CA ALA A 185 4.83 -8.20 -5.31
C ALA A 185 3.46 -7.55 -5.63
N VAL A 186 2.59 -8.23 -6.40
CA VAL A 186 1.21 -7.78 -6.63
C VAL A 186 0.40 -7.81 -5.34
N LEU A 187 0.51 -8.86 -4.53
CA LEU A 187 -0.15 -8.93 -3.23
C LEU A 187 0.37 -7.85 -2.26
N LEU A 188 1.67 -7.55 -2.27
CA LEU A 188 2.25 -6.45 -1.51
C LEU A 188 1.64 -5.09 -1.92
N ALA A 189 1.38 -4.90 -3.23
CA ALA A 189 0.69 -3.71 -3.69
C ALA A 189 -0.68 -3.57 -3.02
N VAL A 190 -1.45 -4.64 -2.96
CA VAL A 190 -2.80 -4.65 -2.37
C VAL A 190 -2.75 -4.48 -0.85
N GLU A 191 -1.99 -5.34 -0.15
CA GLU A 191 -2.02 -5.41 1.31
C GLU A 191 -1.25 -4.28 2.00
N LEU A 192 -0.23 -3.68 1.35
CA LEU A 192 0.68 -2.75 2.02
C LEU A 192 0.80 -1.36 1.37
N LEU A 193 0.61 -1.23 0.06
CA LEU A 193 0.88 0.02 -0.64
C LEU A 193 -0.38 0.76 -1.10
N LEU A 194 -1.31 0.05 -1.73
CA LEU A 194 -2.56 0.65 -2.24
C LEU A 194 -3.66 0.68 -1.19
N PHE A 195 -3.73 -0.36 -0.35
CA PHE A 195 -4.85 -0.62 0.56
C PHE A 195 -6.20 -0.67 -0.19
N GLU A 196 -6.18 -1.16 -1.43
CA GLU A 196 -7.38 -1.33 -2.25
C GLU A 196 -7.19 -2.47 -3.26
N LEU A 197 -8.29 -3.13 -3.61
CA LEU A 197 -8.36 -4.17 -4.64
C LEU A 197 -9.35 -3.72 -5.72
N ARG A 198 -8.89 -2.95 -6.71
CA ARG A 198 -9.71 -2.43 -7.81
C ARG A 198 -9.06 -2.75 -9.15
N PRO A 199 -9.81 -3.17 -10.18
CA PRO A 199 -9.24 -3.50 -11.50
C PRO A 199 -8.38 -2.38 -12.09
N ARG A 200 -8.79 -1.13 -11.92
CA ARG A 200 -8.06 0.05 -12.42
C ARG A 200 -6.67 0.25 -11.80
N SER A 201 -6.48 -0.19 -10.54
CA SER A 201 -5.20 -0.12 -9.85
C SER A 201 -4.40 -1.41 -10.03
N LEU A 202 -5.09 -2.55 -10.00
CA LEU A 202 -4.48 -3.87 -10.00
C LEU A 202 -3.87 -4.24 -11.35
N LEU A 203 -4.58 -3.98 -12.46
CA LEU A 203 -4.13 -4.41 -13.79
C LEU A 203 -2.78 -3.78 -14.21
N PRO A 204 -2.54 -2.46 -14.08
CA PRO A 204 -1.23 -1.88 -14.38
C PRO A 204 -0.10 -2.43 -13.48
N VAL A 205 -0.40 -2.72 -12.21
CA VAL A 205 0.56 -3.33 -11.27
C VAL A 205 0.92 -4.75 -11.71
N ILE A 206 -0.07 -5.58 -12.06
CA ILE A 206 0.16 -6.93 -12.59
C ILE A 206 1.05 -6.87 -13.84
N VAL A 207 0.71 -5.99 -14.78
CA VAL A 207 1.48 -5.83 -16.03
C VAL A 207 2.93 -5.44 -15.74
N ALA A 208 3.17 -4.46 -14.87
CA ALA A 208 4.53 -4.04 -14.51
C ALA A 208 5.33 -5.16 -13.83
N CYS A 209 4.71 -5.90 -12.90
CA CYS A 209 5.33 -7.04 -12.23
C CYS A 209 5.62 -8.19 -13.21
N ALA A 210 4.70 -8.48 -14.11
CA ALA A 210 4.90 -9.51 -15.14
C ALA A 210 6.06 -9.14 -16.07
N VAL A 211 6.10 -7.90 -16.57
CA VAL A 211 7.21 -7.42 -17.41
C VAL A 211 8.54 -7.51 -16.67
N ALA A 212 8.58 -7.06 -15.40
CA ALA A 212 9.78 -7.19 -14.58
C ALA A 212 10.21 -8.65 -14.38
N GLY A 213 9.25 -9.56 -14.17
CA GLY A 213 9.52 -10.99 -14.07
C GLY A 213 10.09 -11.60 -15.34
N PHE A 214 9.54 -11.23 -16.51
CA PHE A 214 10.05 -11.70 -17.81
C PHE A 214 11.40 -11.07 -18.20
N THR A 215 11.67 -9.83 -17.80
CA THR A 215 12.92 -9.15 -18.12
C THR A 215 14.03 -9.46 -17.12
N ARG A 216 13.71 -9.95 -15.92
CA ARG A 216 14.68 -10.32 -14.87
C ARG A 216 15.78 -11.29 -15.36
N PRO A 217 15.48 -12.40 -16.04
CA PRO A 217 16.49 -13.35 -16.49
C PRO A 217 17.49 -12.79 -17.52
N LEU A 218 17.20 -11.64 -18.13
CA LEU A 218 18.12 -10.98 -19.07
C LEU A 218 19.30 -10.29 -18.35
N LEU A 219 19.12 -9.89 -17.09
CA LEU A 219 20.09 -9.10 -16.33
C LEU A 219 20.50 -9.73 -15.00
N LEU A 220 19.66 -10.60 -14.46
CA LEU A 220 19.80 -11.23 -13.15
C LEU A 220 19.61 -12.74 -13.29
N GLU A 221 19.95 -13.49 -12.25
CA GLU A 221 19.81 -14.95 -12.22
C GLU A 221 18.35 -15.40 -12.37
N ALA A 222 18.11 -16.44 -13.16
CA ALA A 222 16.81 -17.05 -13.33
C ALA A 222 16.47 -18.01 -12.18
N GLY A 223 15.17 -18.23 -11.94
CA GLY A 223 14.68 -19.18 -10.94
C GLY A 223 14.50 -18.58 -9.54
N PRO A 224 14.12 -19.41 -8.56
CA PRO A 224 13.95 -19.01 -7.16
C PRO A 224 15.29 -18.72 -6.50
N LEU A 225 15.32 -17.77 -5.55
CA LEU A 225 16.55 -17.40 -4.85
C LEU A 225 17.04 -18.50 -3.89
N PHE A 226 16.11 -19.25 -3.31
CA PHE A 226 16.41 -20.29 -2.31
C PHE A 226 15.64 -21.55 -2.66
N PRO A 227 16.02 -22.28 -3.74
CA PRO A 227 15.34 -23.52 -4.13
C PRO A 227 15.30 -24.48 -2.95
N LEU A 228 14.11 -24.98 -2.60
CA LEU A 228 13.90 -25.90 -1.48
C LEU A 228 12.82 -26.92 -1.85
N GLN A 229 12.94 -28.13 -1.33
CA GLN A 229 11.90 -29.16 -1.39
C GLN A 229 11.79 -29.83 -0.03
N THR A 230 10.69 -29.56 0.66
CA THR A 230 10.39 -30.21 1.92
C THR A 230 9.70 -31.55 1.69
N GLY A 231 9.82 -32.44 2.66
CA GLY A 231 9.15 -33.74 2.64
C GLY A 231 7.63 -33.62 2.81
N THR A 232 6.96 -34.79 2.82
CA THR A 232 5.52 -34.88 3.07
C THR A 232 5.18 -34.42 4.50
N ILE A 233 4.12 -33.62 4.61
CA ILE A 233 3.73 -32.98 5.86
C ILE A 233 2.66 -33.81 6.56
N GLY A 234 2.91 -34.22 7.81
CA GLY A 234 1.97 -34.94 8.65
C GLY A 234 0.94 -34.02 9.32
N LEU A 235 -0.16 -34.61 9.78
CA LEU A 235 -1.22 -33.86 10.47
C LEU A 235 -0.73 -33.17 11.76
N SER A 236 0.28 -33.71 12.44
CA SER A 236 0.90 -33.10 13.61
C SER A 236 1.57 -31.75 13.32
N ALA A 237 1.96 -31.50 12.06
CA ALA A 237 2.50 -30.21 11.64
C ALA A 237 1.50 -29.05 11.82
N LEU A 238 0.20 -29.32 11.82
CA LEU A 238 -0.81 -28.29 12.07
C LEU A 238 -0.60 -27.61 13.42
N PHE A 239 -0.40 -28.38 14.49
CA PHE A 239 -0.13 -27.83 15.81
C PHE A 239 1.21 -27.08 15.86
N SER A 240 2.24 -27.64 15.24
CA SER A 240 3.56 -27.03 15.14
C SER A 240 3.53 -25.70 14.36
N CYS A 241 2.74 -25.60 13.29
CA CYS A 241 2.54 -24.36 12.54
C CYS A 241 1.84 -23.27 13.38
N VAL A 242 0.85 -23.65 14.19
CA VAL A 242 0.19 -22.69 15.11
C VAL A 242 1.20 -22.16 16.12
N LEU A 243 1.99 -23.05 16.75
CA LEU A 243 3.02 -22.65 17.70
C LEU A 243 4.09 -21.77 17.05
N ALA A 244 4.60 -22.15 15.87
CA ALA A 244 5.56 -21.37 15.10
C ALA A 244 4.99 -19.99 14.73
N GLY A 245 3.70 -19.92 14.37
CA GLY A 245 3.00 -18.67 14.08
C GLY A 245 2.92 -17.73 15.28
N ILE A 246 2.57 -18.27 16.45
CA ILE A 246 2.52 -17.50 17.71
C ILE A 246 3.92 -16.96 18.06
N LEU A 247 4.94 -17.81 18.01
CA LEU A 247 6.32 -17.43 18.35
C LEU A 247 6.89 -16.43 17.31
N GLY A 248 6.63 -16.63 16.02
CA GLY A 248 6.98 -15.68 14.96
C GLY A 248 6.28 -14.33 15.13
N GLY A 249 4.99 -14.34 15.47
CA GLY A 249 4.23 -13.13 15.79
C GLY A 249 4.75 -12.41 17.03
N ALA A 250 5.10 -13.15 18.09
CA ALA A 250 5.68 -12.58 19.30
C ALA A 250 7.06 -11.95 19.03
N LEU A 251 7.91 -12.63 18.24
CA LEU A 251 9.20 -12.08 17.81
C LEU A 251 9.02 -10.82 16.96
N SER A 252 8.02 -10.79 16.07
CA SER A 252 7.67 -9.60 15.28
C SER A 252 7.28 -8.42 16.16
N ALA A 253 6.46 -8.67 17.20
CA ALA A 253 6.04 -7.66 18.16
C ALA A 253 7.24 -7.13 18.97
N LEU A 254 8.13 -8.04 19.39
CA LEU A 254 9.36 -7.69 20.11
C LEU A 254 10.28 -6.81 19.25
N MET A 255 10.54 -7.22 18.00
CA MET A 255 11.38 -6.47 17.07
C MET A 255 10.82 -5.07 16.79
N SER A 256 9.51 -4.98 16.54
CA SER A 256 8.82 -3.70 16.31
C SER A 256 8.94 -2.77 17.52
N SER A 257 8.69 -3.29 18.72
CA SER A 257 8.76 -2.52 19.96
C SER A 257 10.19 -2.08 20.29
N ALA A 258 11.16 -2.97 20.08
CA ALA A 258 12.58 -2.69 20.29
C ALA A 258 13.07 -1.58 19.35
N LEU A 259 12.70 -1.66 18.05
CA LEU A 259 13.07 -0.68 17.05
C LEU A 259 12.63 0.74 17.45
N TYR A 260 11.37 0.91 17.80
CA TYR A 260 10.85 2.24 18.13
C TYR A 260 11.38 2.77 19.46
N ARG A 261 11.66 1.90 20.44
CA ARG A 261 12.35 2.31 21.68
C ARG A 261 13.78 2.80 21.41
N VAL A 262 14.50 2.13 20.52
CA VAL A 262 15.86 2.53 20.12
C VAL A 262 15.81 3.83 19.30
N GLU A 263 14.84 4.01 18.39
CA GLU A 263 14.64 5.28 17.68
C GLU A 263 14.37 6.43 18.65
N ASP A 264 13.53 6.20 19.68
CA ASP A 264 13.26 7.19 20.74
C ASP A 264 14.51 7.51 21.59
N LEU A 265 15.39 6.51 21.84
CA LEU A 265 16.66 6.73 22.52
C LEU A 265 17.63 7.59 21.70
N PHE A 266 17.74 7.32 20.40
CA PHE A 266 18.55 8.16 19.51
C PHE A 266 18.00 9.60 19.48
N GLY A 267 16.68 9.78 19.48
CA GLY A 267 16.04 11.11 19.53
C GLY A 267 16.35 11.93 20.78
N LYS A 268 16.79 11.28 21.88
CA LYS A 268 17.19 11.96 23.13
C LYS A 268 18.67 12.35 23.16
N LEU A 269 19.47 11.90 22.19
CA LEU A 269 20.90 12.21 22.15
C LEU A 269 21.12 13.70 21.83
N PRO A 270 22.04 14.39 22.54
CA PRO A 270 22.38 15.80 22.30
C PRO A 270 23.27 15.96 21.03
N LEU A 271 23.12 15.07 20.06
CA LEU A 271 23.88 15.04 18.81
C LEU A 271 22.94 15.20 17.64
N HIS A 272 23.38 15.95 16.63
CA HIS A 272 22.62 16.10 15.41
C HIS A 272 22.39 14.74 14.73
N TRP A 273 21.19 14.48 14.24
CA TRP A 273 20.78 13.20 13.66
C TRP A 273 21.68 12.69 12.52
N MET A 274 22.44 13.57 11.90
CA MET A 274 23.40 13.21 10.83
C MET A 274 24.47 12.21 11.32
N TRP A 275 24.82 12.25 12.62
CA TRP A 275 25.83 11.39 13.23
C TRP A 275 25.28 10.04 13.72
N TRP A 276 23.95 9.92 13.87
CA TRP A 276 23.33 8.72 14.41
C TRP A 276 23.63 7.46 13.60
N PRO A 277 23.64 7.47 12.23
CA PRO A 277 24.01 6.28 11.46
C PRO A 277 25.43 5.79 11.73
N ALA A 278 26.38 6.69 11.98
CA ALA A 278 27.74 6.32 12.35
C ALA A 278 27.81 5.67 13.74
N LEU A 279 27.04 6.18 14.72
CA LEU A 279 26.91 5.55 16.04
C LEU A 279 26.25 4.17 15.95
N GLY A 280 25.21 4.02 15.15
CA GLY A 280 24.61 2.72 14.83
C GLY A 280 25.61 1.76 14.16
N GLY A 281 26.49 2.31 13.31
CA GLY A 281 27.58 1.59 12.66
C GLY A 281 28.58 0.95 13.62
N ILE A 282 28.82 1.57 14.79
CA ILE A 282 29.69 0.96 15.85
C ILE A 282 29.09 -0.36 16.33
N ALA A 283 27.80 -0.38 16.63
CA ALA A 283 27.13 -1.62 17.06
C ALA A 283 27.15 -2.69 15.96
N VAL A 284 26.93 -2.29 14.69
CA VAL A 284 27.03 -3.19 13.54
C VAL A 284 28.44 -3.77 13.41
N GLY A 285 29.46 -2.94 13.53
CA GLY A 285 30.87 -3.38 13.43
C GLY A 285 31.27 -4.34 14.55
N ILE A 286 30.86 -4.05 15.78
CA ILE A 286 31.10 -4.94 16.93
C ILE A 286 30.38 -6.27 16.72
N GLY A 287 29.09 -6.27 16.37
CA GLY A 287 28.33 -7.48 16.08
C GLY A 287 28.94 -8.28 14.93
N GLY A 288 29.39 -7.60 13.87
CA GLY A 288 30.05 -8.23 12.72
C GLY A 288 31.43 -8.78 13.01
N TYR A 289 32.12 -8.28 14.02
CA TYR A 289 33.38 -8.87 14.50
C TYR A 289 33.15 -10.23 15.18
N PHE A 290 32.10 -10.33 16.00
CA PHE A 290 31.75 -11.60 16.66
C PHE A 290 31.01 -12.58 15.75
N GLU A 291 30.13 -12.10 14.87
CA GLU A 291 29.34 -12.90 13.95
C GLU A 291 29.40 -12.29 12.53
N PRO A 292 30.47 -12.58 11.76
CA PRO A 292 30.65 -11.98 10.42
C PRO A 292 29.50 -12.27 9.45
N ARG A 293 28.78 -13.38 9.63
CA ARG A 293 27.58 -13.74 8.83
C ARG A 293 26.39 -12.81 9.06
N ALA A 294 26.41 -12.02 10.14
CA ALA A 294 25.37 -11.04 10.42
C ALA A 294 25.51 -9.76 9.58
N LEU A 295 26.65 -9.53 8.93
CA LEU A 295 26.91 -8.36 8.10
C LEU A 295 26.24 -8.45 6.72
N GLY A 296 25.91 -7.29 6.16
CA GLY A 296 25.35 -7.14 4.81
C GLY A 296 23.95 -7.74 4.65
N VAL A 297 23.58 -8.06 3.41
CA VAL A 297 22.24 -8.60 3.07
C VAL A 297 22.02 -9.98 3.66
N GLY A 298 23.00 -10.92 3.45
CA GLY A 298 22.99 -12.27 3.98
C GLY A 298 22.07 -13.25 3.23
N TYR A 299 21.94 -13.13 1.90
CA TYR A 299 21.17 -14.11 1.11
C TYR A 299 21.79 -15.50 1.14
N ASP A 300 23.13 -15.60 1.14
CA ASP A 300 23.90 -16.82 1.37
C ASP A 300 23.52 -17.49 2.70
N VAL A 301 23.40 -16.69 3.74
CA VAL A 301 23.05 -17.14 5.09
C VAL A 301 21.60 -17.64 5.18
N ILE A 302 20.66 -17.01 4.46
CA ILE A 302 19.27 -17.51 4.36
C ILE A 302 19.26 -18.90 3.72
N GLY A 303 20.01 -19.07 2.62
CA GLY A 303 20.16 -20.36 1.96
C GLY A 303 20.73 -21.43 2.90
N ASP A 304 21.76 -21.10 3.67
CA ASP A 304 22.37 -22.02 4.65
C ASP A 304 21.39 -22.42 5.77
N LEU A 305 20.58 -21.49 6.28
CA LEU A 305 19.56 -21.77 7.29
C LEU A 305 18.45 -22.69 6.75
N LEU A 306 17.97 -22.42 5.53
CA LEU A 306 16.91 -23.22 4.90
C LEU A 306 17.38 -24.63 4.55
N ASN A 307 18.65 -24.79 4.12
CA ASN A 307 19.23 -26.07 3.76
C ASN A 307 19.86 -26.84 4.95
N GLY A 308 19.71 -26.33 6.18
CA GLY A 308 20.22 -27.01 7.38
C GLY A 308 21.74 -27.03 7.51
N ASN A 309 22.46 -26.16 6.77
CA ASN A 309 23.92 -26.08 6.79
C ASN A 309 24.49 -25.44 8.06
N LEU A 310 23.62 -24.82 8.89
CA LEU A 310 24.02 -24.18 10.13
C LEU A 310 23.55 -24.98 11.35
N LEU A 311 24.49 -25.21 12.27
CA LEU A 311 24.17 -25.80 13.57
C LEU A 311 23.28 -24.90 14.40
N MET A 312 22.45 -25.45 15.26
CA MET A 312 21.52 -24.74 16.13
C MET A 312 22.18 -23.60 16.94
N GLN A 313 23.41 -23.83 17.44
CA GLN A 313 24.15 -22.81 18.21
C GLN A 313 24.55 -21.62 17.33
N ALA A 314 25.00 -21.88 16.09
CA ALA A 314 25.36 -20.85 15.13
C ALA A 314 24.11 -20.07 14.67
N ALA A 315 22.98 -20.75 14.44
CA ALA A 315 21.71 -20.13 14.10
C ALA A 315 21.20 -19.23 15.25
N LEU A 316 21.31 -19.65 16.51
CA LEU A 316 20.94 -18.84 17.67
C LEU A 316 21.85 -17.61 17.82
N SER A 317 23.19 -17.76 17.69
CA SER A 317 24.13 -16.64 17.70
C SER A 317 23.78 -15.62 16.61
N LEU A 318 23.60 -16.09 15.39
CA LEU A 318 23.24 -15.26 14.25
C LEU A 318 21.91 -14.52 14.46
N LEU A 319 20.87 -15.22 14.94
CA LEU A 319 19.55 -14.63 15.25
C LEU A 319 19.71 -13.48 16.24
N LEU A 320 20.38 -13.71 17.36
CA LEU A 320 20.53 -12.70 18.41
C LEU A 320 21.38 -11.51 17.93
N VAL A 321 22.53 -11.76 17.33
CA VAL A 321 23.42 -10.70 16.84
C VAL A 321 22.74 -9.90 15.74
N LYS A 322 22.14 -10.58 14.74
CA LYS A 322 21.43 -9.91 13.64
C LYS A 322 20.27 -9.04 14.14
N ALA A 323 19.47 -9.56 15.09
CA ALA A 323 18.36 -8.82 15.68
C ALA A 323 18.84 -7.55 16.39
N VAL A 324 19.88 -7.64 17.22
CA VAL A 324 20.42 -6.50 17.98
C VAL A 324 21.02 -5.45 17.04
N ILE A 325 21.92 -5.85 16.15
CA ILE A 325 22.57 -4.88 15.25
C ILE A 325 21.60 -4.25 14.27
N TRP A 326 20.59 -5.00 13.79
CA TRP A 326 19.55 -4.47 12.92
C TRP A 326 18.67 -3.44 13.61
N VAL A 327 18.19 -3.72 14.84
CA VAL A 327 17.39 -2.79 15.62
C VAL A 327 18.14 -1.48 15.89
N ILE A 328 19.43 -1.56 16.30
CA ILE A 328 20.24 -0.38 16.58
C ILE A 328 20.52 0.41 15.28
N ALA A 329 20.95 -0.29 14.22
CA ALA A 329 21.25 0.36 12.95
C ALA A 329 20.03 1.03 12.34
N LEU A 330 18.88 0.35 12.30
CA LEU A 330 17.66 0.94 11.74
C LEU A 330 17.11 2.08 12.62
N GLY A 331 17.12 1.92 13.95
CA GLY A 331 16.73 2.93 14.91
C GLY A 331 17.60 4.19 14.86
N SER A 332 18.86 4.07 14.41
CA SER A 332 19.72 5.24 14.15
C SER A 332 19.32 6.06 12.92
N GLY A 333 18.29 5.62 12.17
CA GLY A 333 17.82 6.30 10.96
C GLY A 333 18.68 6.05 9.73
N THR A 334 19.46 4.98 9.72
CA THR A 334 20.26 4.55 8.56
C THR A 334 19.37 4.12 7.38
N SER A 335 19.88 4.24 6.15
CA SER A 335 19.16 3.88 4.92
C SER A 335 19.32 2.40 4.60
N GLY A 336 18.27 1.57 4.75
CA GLY A 336 18.36 0.14 4.41
C GLY A 336 17.01 -0.58 4.52
N GLY A 337 16.87 -1.73 3.84
CA GLY A 337 15.64 -2.53 3.84
C GLY A 337 15.47 -3.39 5.10
N VAL A 338 14.25 -3.82 5.34
CA VAL A 338 13.88 -4.58 6.55
C VAL A 338 13.62 -6.06 6.29
N LEU A 339 13.28 -6.47 5.04
CA LEU A 339 12.82 -7.82 4.77
C LEU A 339 13.93 -8.87 4.98
N ALA A 340 15.06 -8.73 4.29
CA ALA A 340 16.14 -9.73 4.38
C ALA A 340 16.64 -9.98 5.82
N PRO A 341 16.87 -8.97 6.67
CA PRO A 341 17.16 -9.21 8.08
C PRO A 341 16.08 -9.99 8.81
N LEU A 342 14.81 -9.68 8.57
CA LEU A 342 13.69 -10.38 9.19
C LEU A 342 13.55 -11.82 8.68
N LEU A 343 13.89 -12.07 7.41
CA LEU A 343 13.96 -13.43 6.88
C LEU A 343 15.04 -14.26 7.61
N ILE A 344 16.22 -13.68 7.84
CA ILE A 344 17.32 -14.35 8.59
C ILE A 344 16.88 -14.61 10.05
N ILE A 345 16.32 -13.60 10.71
CA ILE A 345 15.86 -13.70 12.10
C ILE A 345 14.77 -14.77 12.22
N GLY A 346 13.80 -14.78 11.29
CA GLY A 346 12.74 -15.79 11.26
C GLY A 346 13.24 -17.19 10.93
N ALA A 347 14.11 -17.33 9.94
CA ALA A 347 14.72 -18.62 9.59
C ALA A 347 15.59 -19.15 10.74
N GLY A 348 16.37 -18.29 11.40
CA GLY A 348 17.14 -18.63 12.59
C GLY A 348 16.24 -19.13 13.73
N LEU A 349 15.09 -18.47 13.99
CA LEU A 349 14.09 -18.95 14.95
C LEU A 349 13.61 -20.35 14.59
N GLY A 350 13.27 -20.59 13.32
CA GLY A 350 12.79 -21.89 12.85
C GLY A 350 13.86 -22.99 12.97
N THR A 351 15.12 -22.69 12.66
CA THR A 351 16.25 -23.63 12.85
C THR A 351 16.41 -24.00 14.32
N VAL A 352 16.28 -23.04 15.23
CA VAL A 352 16.35 -23.28 16.68
C VAL A 352 15.18 -24.13 17.16
N LEU A 353 13.97 -23.90 16.63
CA LEU A 353 12.75 -24.61 17.04
C LEU A 353 12.60 -25.99 16.38
N ALA A 354 13.25 -26.24 15.25
CA ALA A 354 13.08 -27.46 14.46
C ALA A 354 13.16 -28.78 15.26
N PRO A 355 14.06 -28.97 16.24
CA PRO A 355 14.11 -30.21 17.00
C PRO A 355 12.87 -30.51 17.85
N TRP A 356 12.06 -29.51 18.18
CA TRP A 356 10.89 -29.64 19.05
C TRP A 356 9.55 -29.59 18.30
N LEU A 357 9.57 -29.35 16.97
CA LEU A 357 8.37 -29.22 16.16
C LEU A 357 8.10 -30.49 15.34
N PRO A 358 7.12 -31.32 15.73
CA PRO A 358 6.80 -32.55 14.99
C PRO A 358 6.01 -32.28 13.71
N GLY A 359 6.01 -33.27 12.81
CA GLY A 359 5.11 -33.33 11.65
C GLY A 359 5.63 -32.74 10.35
N GLY A 360 6.85 -32.22 10.32
CA GLY A 360 7.56 -31.77 9.14
C GLY A 360 9.03 -32.11 9.23
N ASP A 361 9.77 -31.96 8.13
CA ASP A 361 11.21 -32.08 8.15
C ASP A 361 11.92 -30.84 8.73
N ALA A 362 13.21 -30.94 8.98
CA ALA A 362 13.99 -29.85 9.59
C ALA A 362 14.04 -28.59 8.72
N HIS A 363 13.88 -28.71 7.40
CA HIS A 363 13.94 -27.60 6.45
C HIS A 363 12.64 -26.78 6.39
N LEU A 364 11.51 -27.39 6.79
CA LEU A 364 10.21 -26.71 6.80
C LEU A 364 10.16 -25.58 7.83
N TRP A 365 10.71 -25.79 9.03
CA TRP A 365 10.55 -24.87 10.15
C TRP A 365 11.27 -23.53 9.96
N PRO A 366 12.51 -23.47 9.42
CA PRO A 366 13.13 -22.21 9.03
C PRO A 366 12.28 -21.42 8.03
N LEU A 367 11.69 -22.09 7.03
CA LEU A 367 10.88 -21.46 6.00
C LEU A 367 9.57 -20.87 6.57
N VAL A 368 8.82 -21.64 7.37
CA VAL A 368 7.55 -21.15 7.92
C VAL A 368 7.72 -20.07 8.99
N CYS A 369 8.78 -20.17 9.83
CA CYS A 369 9.09 -19.13 10.81
C CYS A 369 9.58 -17.84 10.14
N MET A 370 10.35 -17.95 9.05
CA MET A 370 10.75 -16.82 8.20
C MET A 370 9.51 -16.06 7.68
N ALA A 371 8.54 -16.77 7.14
CA ALA A 371 7.29 -16.19 6.66
C ALA A 371 6.42 -15.63 7.79
N ALA A 372 6.36 -16.30 8.96
CA ALA A 372 5.61 -15.84 10.12
C ALA A 372 6.11 -14.49 10.65
N VAL A 373 7.44 -14.35 10.81
CA VAL A 373 8.05 -13.09 11.26
C VAL A 373 7.78 -11.98 10.25
N LEU A 374 7.89 -12.28 8.96
CA LEU A 374 7.61 -11.32 7.90
C LEU A 374 6.14 -10.87 7.93
N ALA A 375 5.19 -11.83 8.05
CA ALA A 375 3.75 -11.54 8.12
C ALA A 375 3.42 -10.64 9.31
N GLY A 376 3.97 -10.92 10.48
CA GLY A 376 3.74 -10.13 11.68
C GLY A 376 4.29 -8.71 11.58
N VAL A 377 5.48 -8.52 11.03
CA VAL A 377 6.11 -7.20 10.88
C VAL A 377 5.42 -6.35 9.81
N LEU A 378 5.14 -6.93 8.64
CA LEU A 378 4.48 -6.22 7.54
C LEU A 378 2.99 -6.00 7.82
N GLY A 379 2.36 -6.91 8.56
CA GLY A 379 0.91 -7.02 8.67
C GLY A 379 0.26 -7.39 7.32
N ALA A 380 0.92 -8.21 6.52
CA ALA A 380 0.52 -8.63 5.18
C ALA A 380 0.72 -10.17 5.05
N PRO A 381 -0.24 -10.97 5.56
CA PRO A 381 -0.08 -12.42 5.68
C PRO A 381 -0.03 -13.12 4.33
N LEU A 382 -0.88 -12.75 3.38
CA LEU A 382 -0.91 -13.38 2.06
C LEU A 382 0.36 -13.05 1.27
N THR A 383 0.81 -11.80 1.35
CA THR A 383 2.10 -11.40 0.77
C THR A 383 3.24 -12.22 1.33
N ALA A 384 3.31 -12.41 2.66
CA ALA A 384 4.40 -13.14 3.30
C ALA A 384 4.40 -14.64 2.93
N ALA A 385 3.23 -15.29 2.91
CA ALA A 385 3.09 -16.68 2.51
C ALA A 385 3.53 -16.90 1.04
N VAL A 386 2.98 -16.09 0.12
CA VAL A 386 3.30 -16.20 -1.31
C VAL A 386 4.72 -15.75 -1.62
N PHE A 387 5.28 -14.82 -0.84
CA PHE A 387 6.66 -14.41 -0.97
C PHE A 387 7.64 -15.54 -0.60
N ALA A 388 7.42 -16.19 0.55
CA ALA A 388 8.22 -17.34 0.97
C ALA A 388 8.12 -18.50 -0.02
N PHE A 389 6.89 -18.80 -0.50
CA PHE A 389 6.67 -19.75 -1.58
C PHE A 389 7.43 -19.37 -2.87
N GLY A 390 7.35 -18.11 -3.28
CA GLY A 390 8.01 -17.63 -4.51
C GLY A 390 9.54 -17.64 -4.42
N LEU A 391 10.11 -17.51 -3.20
CA LEU A 391 11.55 -17.61 -2.97
C LEU A 391 12.08 -19.05 -3.06
N THR A 392 11.24 -20.06 -2.78
CA THR A 392 11.66 -21.45 -2.65
C THR A 392 11.09 -22.37 -3.72
N HIS A 393 9.92 -22.05 -4.27
CA HIS A 393 9.11 -22.89 -5.15
C HIS A 393 8.73 -24.25 -4.52
N ASP A 394 8.65 -24.29 -3.18
CA ASP A 394 8.25 -25.49 -2.44
C ASP A 394 6.73 -25.57 -2.28
N THR A 395 6.11 -26.43 -3.08
CA THR A 395 4.66 -26.64 -3.07
C THR A 395 4.15 -27.33 -1.80
N ASN A 396 4.97 -28.18 -1.17
CA ASN A 396 4.59 -28.87 0.07
C ASN A 396 4.43 -27.88 1.23
N ALA A 397 5.23 -26.82 1.26
CA ALA A 397 5.19 -25.81 2.31
C ALA A 397 4.00 -24.85 2.23
N LEU A 398 3.21 -24.84 1.14
CA LEU A 398 2.19 -23.80 0.91
C LEU A 398 1.11 -23.75 2.00
N LEU A 399 0.59 -24.90 2.45
CA LEU A 399 -0.41 -24.96 3.55
C LEU A 399 0.19 -24.55 4.90
N PRO A 400 1.35 -25.07 5.33
CA PRO A 400 2.07 -24.56 6.48
C PRO A 400 2.32 -23.06 6.45
N LEU A 401 2.78 -22.52 5.33
CA LEU A 401 3.00 -21.09 5.15
C LEU A 401 1.73 -20.29 5.38
N LEU A 402 0.62 -20.70 4.76
CA LEU A 402 -0.67 -20.01 4.90
C LEU A 402 -1.16 -20.00 6.35
N LEU A 403 -1.10 -21.17 7.03
CA LEU A 403 -1.54 -21.29 8.42
C LEU A 403 -0.66 -20.45 9.35
N THR A 404 0.66 -20.61 9.24
CA THR A 404 1.63 -19.97 10.14
C THR A 404 1.62 -18.45 9.99
N THR A 405 1.55 -17.94 8.75
CA THR A 405 1.45 -16.49 8.51
C THR A 405 0.12 -15.91 8.99
N GLY A 406 -0.98 -16.65 8.81
CA GLY A 406 -2.29 -16.26 9.31
C GLY A 406 -2.33 -16.16 10.84
N VAL A 407 -1.76 -17.15 11.54
CA VAL A 407 -1.65 -17.15 13.01
C VAL A 407 -0.74 -16.02 13.50
N ALA A 408 0.42 -15.82 12.88
CA ALA A 408 1.34 -14.74 13.24
C ALA A 408 0.70 -13.35 13.04
N TYR A 409 -0.02 -13.16 11.95
CA TYR A 409 -0.79 -11.94 11.70
C TYR A 409 -1.89 -11.74 12.74
N GLY A 410 -2.69 -12.79 13.02
CA GLY A 410 -3.72 -12.76 14.08
C GLY A 410 -3.15 -12.36 15.44
N PHE A 411 -2.00 -12.94 15.81
CA PHE A 411 -1.30 -12.58 17.04
C PHE A 411 -0.92 -11.09 17.06
N THR A 412 -0.33 -10.58 15.99
CA THR A 412 0.10 -9.16 15.93
C THR A 412 -1.07 -8.20 15.88
N VAL A 413 -2.18 -8.52 15.20
CA VAL A 413 -3.42 -7.72 15.21
C VAL A 413 -4.00 -7.59 16.62
N LEU A 414 -3.94 -8.68 17.41
CA LEU A 414 -4.48 -8.69 18.78
C LEU A 414 -3.56 -7.99 19.79
N THR A 415 -2.23 -8.06 19.58
CA THR A 415 -1.25 -7.58 20.58
C THR A 415 -0.62 -6.24 20.24
N MET A 416 -0.55 -5.87 18.96
CA MET A 416 0.07 -4.64 18.49
C MET A 416 -0.98 -3.64 18.00
N ARG A 417 -0.87 -2.39 18.43
CA ARG A 417 -1.74 -1.32 17.91
C ARG A 417 -1.37 -0.92 16.48
N ARG A 418 -0.10 -1.07 16.08
CA ARG A 418 0.44 -0.66 14.77
C ARG A 418 1.62 -1.53 14.37
N SER A 419 1.80 -1.75 13.08
CA SER A 419 2.96 -2.44 12.53
C SER A 419 4.16 -1.50 12.37
N ILE A 420 5.36 -2.02 12.16
CA ILE A 420 6.55 -1.22 11.82
C ILE A 420 6.28 -0.28 10.64
N MET A 421 5.47 -0.71 9.67
CA MET A 421 5.19 0.05 8.46
C MET A 421 4.33 1.28 8.70
N THR A 422 3.41 1.22 9.67
CA THR A 422 2.42 2.28 9.93
C THR A 422 2.76 3.15 11.13
N GLU A 423 3.59 2.68 12.07
CA GLU A 423 3.94 3.44 13.27
C GLU A 423 4.64 4.76 12.93
N LYS A 424 5.61 4.75 12.03
CA LYS A 424 6.33 5.97 11.61
C LYS A 424 5.41 7.01 10.96
N ILE A 425 4.42 6.55 10.21
CA ILE A 425 3.41 7.38 9.56
C ILE A 425 2.49 8.00 10.62
N ALA A 426 2.10 7.20 11.61
CA ALA A 426 1.27 7.66 12.71
C ALA A 426 1.98 8.67 13.61
N ARG A 427 3.29 8.51 13.86
CA ARG A 427 4.13 9.50 14.58
C ARG A 427 4.21 10.85 13.86
N ARG A 428 3.97 10.87 12.53
CA ARG A 428 3.87 12.09 11.71
C ARG A 428 2.44 12.67 11.67
N GLY A 429 1.50 12.12 12.45
CA GLY A 429 0.12 12.62 12.55
C GLY A 429 -0.85 12.06 11.52
N TYR A 430 -0.45 11.11 10.68
CA TYR A 430 -1.33 10.45 9.72
C TYR A 430 -1.87 9.13 10.26
N HIS A 431 -3.12 8.80 9.92
CA HIS A 431 -3.73 7.51 10.26
C HIS A 431 -4.03 6.71 9.00
N ILE A 432 -3.68 5.42 9.02
CA ILE A 432 -3.99 4.48 7.94
C ILE A 432 -4.95 3.43 8.49
N TYR A 433 -6.16 3.41 7.93
CA TYR A 433 -7.11 2.36 8.17
C TYR A 433 -6.83 1.20 7.21
N ARG A 434 -6.64 0.00 7.74
CA ARG A 434 -6.15 -1.16 6.97
C ARG A 434 -7.24 -2.16 6.61
N GLU A 435 -8.49 -1.85 6.90
CA GLU A 435 -9.61 -2.69 6.50
C GLU A 435 -10.08 -2.35 5.10
N TYR A 436 -10.23 -3.36 4.25
CA TYR A 436 -10.67 -3.20 2.88
C TYR A 436 -12.19 -3.35 2.83
N GLY A 437 -12.90 -2.24 2.75
CA GLY A 437 -14.33 -2.19 2.50
C GLY A 437 -14.65 -1.51 1.18
N VAL A 438 -15.69 -1.93 0.50
CA VAL A 438 -16.26 -1.15 -0.59
C VAL A 438 -17.08 -0.04 0.05
N ASP A 439 -16.81 1.22 -0.34
CA ASP A 439 -17.59 2.39 0.11
C ASP A 439 -19.09 2.11 -0.11
N PRO A 440 -19.93 2.18 0.93
CA PRO A 440 -21.37 1.98 0.78
C PRO A 440 -22.01 2.84 -0.32
N LEU A 441 -21.47 4.04 -0.55
CA LEU A 441 -21.91 4.93 -1.62
C LEU A 441 -21.48 4.46 -3.04
N GLU A 442 -20.49 3.59 -3.17
CA GLU A 442 -20.12 2.96 -4.44
C GLU A 442 -20.95 1.70 -4.75
N ARG A 443 -21.50 1.05 -3.70
CA ARG A 443 -22.32 -0.16 -3.87
C ARG A 443 -23.73 0.13 -4.34
N GLN A 444 -24.29 1.30 -4.00
CA GLN A 444 -25.65 1.67 -4.33
C GLN A 444 -25.71 2.76 -5.39
N HIS A 445 -26.76 2.68 -6.23
CA HIS A 445 -27.04 3.62 -7.29
C HIS A 445 -28.11 4.63 -6.84
N VAL A 446 -28.16 5.75 -7.53
CA VAL A 446 -29.07 6.86 -7.24
C VAL A 446 -30.54 6.41 -7.22
N ASP A 447 -30.94 5.56 -8.18
CA ASP A 447 -32.30 5.01 -8.30
C ASP A 447 -32.74 4.15 -7.09
N GLU A 448 -31.79 3.56 -6.34
CA GLU A 448 -32.08 2.72 -5.18
C GLU A 448 -32.38 3.52 -3.91
N VAL A 449 -31.88 4.75 -3.83
CA VAL A 449 -31.98 5.58 -2.61
C VAL A 449 -32.77 6.86 -2.78
N MET A 450 -32.96 7.33 -4.02
CA MET A 450 -33.69 8.57 -4.31
C MET A 450 -35.15 8.52 -3.87
N SER A 451 -35.75 9.67 -3.67
CA SER A 451 -37.18 9.81 -3.53
C SER A 451 -37.84 9.89 -4.92
N HIS A 452 -38.76 8.96 -5.21
CA HIS A 452 -39.52 8.95 -6.45
C HIS A 452 -40.72 9.89 -6.41
N THR A 453 -41.20 10.25 -5.21
CA THR A 453 -42.30 11.18 -5.04
C THR A 453 -41.76 12.59 -4.96
N VAL A 454 -41.85 13.32 -6.05
CA VAL A 454 -41.32 14.68 -6.17
C VAL A 454 -42.44 15.65 -6.42
N THR A 455 -42.52 16.68 -5.58
CA THR A 455 -43.37 17.83 -5.83
C THR A 455 -42.62 18.81 -6.73
N ALA A 456 -42.99 18.88 -8.00
CA ALA A 456 -42.39 19.77 -8.97
C ALA A 456 -43.32 20.99 -9.19
N ILE A 457 -42.71 22.13 -9.53
CA ILE A 457 -43.44 23.36 -9.85
C ILE A 457 -43.57 23.47 -11.39
N PRO A 458 -44.77 23.62 -11.93
CA PRO A 458 -44.94 23.88 -13.35
C PRO A 458 -44.38 25.25 -13.73
N ALA A 459 -43.58 25.32 -14.79
CA ALA A 459 -42.92 26.54 -15.24
C ALA A 459 -43.84 27.65 -15.74
N TYR A 460 -45.10 27.33 -16.05
CA TYR A 460 -46.12 28.29 -16.51
C TYR A 460 -46.73 29.09 -15.37
N LEU A 461 -46.55 28.67 -14.10
CA LEU A 461 -47.04 29.46 -12.95
C LEU A 461 -46.32 30.79 -12.86
N THR A 462 -46.99 31.80 -12.38
CA THR A 462 -46.38 33.09 -12.08
C THR A 462 -45.53 33.02 -10.81
N ILE A 463 -44.60 33.95 -10.67
CA ILE A 463 -43.76 34.04 -9.48
C ILE A 463 -44.61 34.24 -8.22
N ALA A 464 -45.66 35.05 -8.28
CA ALA A 464 -46.58 35.30 -7.16
C ALA A 464 -47.34 34.03 -6.74
N GLU A 465 -47.89 33.27 -7.69
CA GLU A 465 -48.56 32.00 -7.44
C GLU A 465 -47.60 30.97 -6.85
N THR A 466 -46.39 30.89 -7.38
CA THR A 466 -45.34 29.99 -6.91
C THR A 466 -44.99 30.27 -5.44
N LEU A 467 -44.79 31.54 -5.09
CA LEU A 467 -44.47 31.93 -3.71
C LEU A 467 -45.62 31.60 -2.75
N ALA A 468 -46.87 31.85 -3.17
CA ALA A 468 -48.06 31.58 -2.34
C ALA A 468 -48.28 30.06 -2.13
N GLN A 469 -48.15 29.25 -3.19
CA GLN A 469 -48.49 27.83 -3.16
C GLN A 469 -47.38 26.95 -2.62
N TYR A 470 -46.12 27.24 -2.95
CA TYR A 470 -44.99 26.35 -2.67
C TYR A 470 -44.04 26.87 -1.57
N PHE A 471 -44.05 28.16 -1.26
CA PHE A 471 -43.19 28.78 -0.26
C PHE A 471 -43.94 29.45 0.89
N GLY A 472 -45.23 29.14 1.04
CA GLY A 472 -46.06 29.61 2.14
C GLY A 472 -45.68 29.01 3.50
N PRO A 473 -46.22 29.54 4.62
CA PRO A 473 -45.84 29.13 5.98
C PRO A 473 -46.09 27.67 6.33
N GLN A 474 -46.98 26.98 5.61
CA GLN A 474 -47.30 25.56 5.83
C GLN A 474 -46.52 24.59 4.96
N GLN A 475 -45.61 25.08 4.13
CA GLN A 475 -44.85 24.25 3.21
C GLN A 475 -43.56 23.70 3.87
N VAL A 476 -43.33 22.39 3.65
CA VAL A 476 -42.25 21.65 4.30
C VAL A 476 -40.91 21.77 3.54
N HIS A 477 -40.99 21.94 2.21
CA HIS A 477 -39.79 21.93 1.37
C HIS A 477 -39.25 23.35 1.14
N ARG A 478 -37.93 23.49 1.12
CA ARG A 478 -37.25 24.78 0.89
C ARG A 478 -36.81 24.98 -0.56
N CYS A 479 -36.77 23.89 -1.34
CA CYS A 479 -36.28 23.87 -2.72
C CYS A 479 -37.12 22.91 -3.54
N TYR A 480 -37.52 23.33 -4.75
CA TYR A 480 -38.35 22.57 -5.65
C TYR A 480 -37.77 22.52 -7.07
N PRO A 481 -37.89 21.40 -7.79
CA PRO A 481 -37.59 21.33 -9.22
C PRO A 481 -38.72 22.04 -10.01
N VAL A 482 -38.31 22.77 -11.04
CA VAL A 482 -39.24 23.42 -12.00
C VAL A 482 -39.22 22.62 -13.29
N VAL A 483 -40.42 22.29 -13.78
CA VAL A 483 -40.61 21.45 -14.96
C VAL A 483 -41.47 22.13 -16.01
N ASP A 484 -41.19 21.82 -17.26
CA ASP A 484 -42.02 22.21 -18.38
C ASP A 484 -43.28 21.33 -18.52
N ILE A 485 -44.05 21.51 -19.61
CA ILE A 485 -45.29 20.77 -19.89
C ILE A 485 -45.05 19.28 -20.11
N GLU A 486 -43.86 18.90 -20.61
CA GLU A 486 -43.46 17.50 -20.87
C GLU A 486 -42.76 16.86 -19.67
N TYR A 487 -42.74 17.53 -18.50
CA TYR A 487 -42.00 17.11 -17.30
C TYR A 487 -40.49 17.17 -17.47
N GLY A 488 -39.99 17.93 -18.45
CA GLY A 488 -38.56 18.24 -18.61
C GLY A 488 -38.09 19.21 -17.53
N LEU A 489 -36.98 18.93 -16.89
CA LEU A 489 -36.41 19.74 -15.82
C LEU A 489 -35.77 21.01 -16.39
N LEU A 490 -36.25 22.17 -15.96
CA LEU A 490 -35.66 23.48 -16.26
C LEU A 490 -34.58 23.85 -15.22
N GLY A 491 -34.81 23.54 -13.95
CA GLY A 491 -33.85 23.83 -12.88
C GLY A 491 -34.47 23.67 -11.50
N MET A 492 -33.76 24.15 -10.48
CA MET A 492 -34.19 24.15 -9.08
C MET A 492 -34.42 25.57 -8.62
N VAL A 493 -35.46 25.81 -7.81
CA VAL A 493 -35.73 27.11 -7.19
C VAL A 493 -35.84 26.99 -5.68
N GLU A 494 -35.30 27.97 -5.00
CA GLU A 494 -35.45 28.21 -3.58
C GLU A 494 -36.14 29.54 -3.35
N ARG A 495 -36.63 29.80 -2.15
CA ARG A 495 -37.21 31.09 -1.82
C ARG A 495 -36.22 32.26 -2.06
N SER A 496 -34.97 32.04 -1.88
CA SER A 496 -33.87 32.99 -2.15
C SER A 496 -33.66 33.29 -3.64
N SER A 497 -34.15 32.43 -4.54
CA SER A 497 -34.03 32.62 -6.00
C SER A 497 -34.92 33.76 -6.51
N PHE A 498 -35.87 34.22 -5.70
CA PHE A 498 -36.80 35.27 -6.07
C PHE A 498 -36.32 36.63 -5.56
N SER A 499 -35.98 37.53 -6.48
CA SER A 499 -35.61 38.90 -6.11
C SER A 499 -36.83 39.64 -5.54
N PRO A 500 -36.69 40.43 -4.46
CA PRO A 500 -37.79 41.27 -3.93
C PRO A 500 -38.33 42.29 -4.94
N GLN A 501 -37.56 42.56 -6.01
CA GLN A 501 -37.92 43.49 -7.08
C GLN A 501 -38.46 42.79 -8.33
N ALA A 502 -38.55 41.44 -8.33
CA ALA A 502 -39.11 40.71 -9.46
C ALA A 502 -40.59 40.97 -9.60
N ASP A 503 -41.03 41.30 -10.82
CA ASP A 503 -42.46 41.43 -11.13
C ASP A 503 -43.15 40.07 -10.91
N GLY A 504 -44.02 40.00 -9.91
CA GLY A 504 -44.72 38.77 -9.54
C GLY A 504 -45.64 38.23 -10.63
N SER A 505 -45.94 39.02 -11.67
CA SER A 505 -46.75 38.60 -12.81
C SER A 505 -46.01 37.78 -13.86
N ASN A 506 -44.67 37.77 -13.83
CA ASN A 506 -43.86 37.02 -14.79
C ASN A 506 -43.95 35.50 -14.55
N ALA A 507 -43.99 34.74 -15.64
CA ALA A 507 -43.94 33.26 -15.57
C ALA A 507 -42.61 32.78 -14.99
N LEU A 508 -42.65 31.72 -14.19
CA LEU A 508 -41.48 31.14 -13.56
C LEU A 508 -40.39 30.71 -14.57
N ALA A 509 -40.83 30.31 -15.78
CA ALA A 509 -39.93 29.96 -16.89
C ALA A 509 -38.91 31.08 -17.24
N THR A 510 -39.23 32.34 -17.00
CA THR A 510 -38.34 33.47 -17.29
C THR A 510 -37.08 33.51 -16.45
N LEU A 511 -37.03 32.78 -15.34
CA LEU A 511 -35.81 32.64 -14.50
C LEU A 511 -34.77 31.73 -15.12
N PHE A 512 -35.15 30.88 -16.09
CA PHE A 512 -34.29 29.87 -16.69
C PHE A 512 -33.94 30.23 -18.14
N ASN A 513 -32.79 30.82 -18.37
CA ASN A 513 -32.31 31.10 -19.72
C ASN A 513 -31.57 29.89 -20.32
N PRO A 514 -31.40 29.81 -21.66
CA PRO A 514 -30.71 28.69 -22.32
C PRO A 514 -29.27 28.45 -21.83
N ALA A 515 -28.54 29.52 -21.51
CA ALA A 515 -27.17 29.42 -20.96
C ALA A 515 -27.15 28.75 -19.55
N TYR A 516 -28.19 28.99 -18.75
CA TYR A 516 -28.38 28.31 -17.47
C TYR A 516 -28.64 26.81 -17.64
N LEU A 517 -29.41 26.43 -18.67
CA LEU A 517 -29.71 25.03 -18.99
C LEU A 517 -28.44 24.25 -19.38
N GLU A 518 -27.55 24.86 -20.13
CA GLU A 518 -26.24 24.24 -20.46
C GLU A 518 -25.32 24.09 -19.22
N GLN A 519 -25.23 25.12 -18.39
CA GLN A 519 -24.47 25.05 -17.14
C GLN A 519 -25.11 24.09 -16.12
N SER A 520 -26.43 23.94 -16.11
CA SER A 520 -27.15 23.09 -15.18
C SER A 520 -27.06 21.58 -15.51
N ALA A 521 -26.47 21.18 -16.63
CA ALA A 521 -26.22 19.76 -16.93
C ALA A 521 -25.38 19.08 -15.83
N ALA A 522 -24.47 19.81 -15.18
CA ALA A 522 -23.71 19.33 -14.03
C ALA A 522 -24.52 19.26 -12.72
N LEU A 523 -25.71 19.82 -12.66
CA LEU A 523 -26.55 19.96 -11.46
C LEU A 523 -27.68 18.93 -11.39
N VAL A 524 -27.60 17.86 -12.14
CA VAL A 524 -28.57 16.74 -12.12
C VAL A 524 -27.85 15.42 -11.78
N ALA A 525 -28.60 14.41 -11.37
CA ALA A 525 -28.11 13.06 -11.22
C ALA A 525 -28.84 12.11 -12.17
N LEU A 526 -28.17 11.03 -12.59
CA LEU A 526 -28.76 9.97 -13.40
C LEU A 526 -29.05 8.74 -12.52
N PRO A 527 -30.10 7.97 -12.82
CA PRO A 527 -30.47 6.77 -12.03
C PRO A 527 -29.34 5.75 -11.90
N SER A 528 -28.58 5.57 -12.97
CA SER A 528 -27.48 4.60 -13.05
C SER A 528 -26.15 5.09 -12.44
N GLU A 529 -26.08 6.34 -12.00
CA GLU A 529 -24.88 6.84 -11.29
C GLU A 529 -24.80 6.23 -9.90
N THR A 530 -23.59 6.01 -9.40
CA THR A 530 -23.41 5.61 -8.00
C THR A 530 -23.70 6.79 -7.06
N CYS A 531 -24.16 6.50 -5.86
CA CYS A 531 -24.38 7.51 -4.82
C CYS A 531 -23.14 8.36 -4.54
N ARG A 532 -21.93 7.78 -4.74
CA ARG A 532 -20.65 8.50 -4.59
C ARG A 532 -20.47 9.62 -5.62
N ILE A 533 -20.90 9.41 -6.87
CA ILE A 533 -20.83 10.44 -7.91
C ILE A 533 -21.78 11.59 -7.56
N ALA A 534 -23.01 11.26 -7.13
CA ALA A 534 -23.98 12.26 -6.68
C ALA A 534 -23.45 13.04 -5.46
N ALA A 535 -22.88 12.35 -4.47
CA ALA A 535 -22.28 12.97 -3.29
C ALA A 535 -21.12 13.92 -3.65
N ALA A 536 -20.22 13.49 -4.55
CA ALA A 536 -19.11 14.32 -5.01
C ALA A 536 -19.61 15.58 -5.74
N ARG A 537 -20.65 15.44 -6.59
CA ARG A 537 -21.29 16.56 -7.29
C ARG A 537 -21.94 17.55 -6.33
N MET A 538 -22.67 17.06 -5.32
CA MET A 538 -23.24 17.91 -4.26
C MET A 538 -22.15 18.67 -3.49
N ALA A 539 -21.04 17.98 -3.16
CA ALA A 539 -19.93 18.61 -2.44
C ALA A 539 -19.22 19.68 -3.29
N THR A 540 -18.97 19.41 -4.57
CA THR A 540 -18.27 20.34 -5.48
C THR A 540 -19.06 21.61 -5.72
N HIS A 541 -20.38 21.49 -5.84
CA HIS A 541 -21.29 22.61 -6.16
C HIS A 541 -22.03 23.17 -4.94
N HIS A 542 -21.69 22.71 -3.72
CA HIS A 542 -22.32 23.13 -2.46
C HIS A 542 -23.85 22.94 -2.43
N LEU A 543 -24.33 21.84 -3.08
CA LEU A 543 -25.77 21.55 -3.17
C LEU A 543 -26.22 20.62 -2.04
N GLU A 544 -27.46 20.79 -1.60
CA GLU A 544 -28.09 19.89 -0.62
C GLU A 544 -28.90 18.76 -1.30
N ARG A 545 -29.29 18.97 -2.55
CA ARG A 545 -30.14 18.06 -3.32
C ARG A 545 -29.78 18.14 -4.79
N LEU A 546 -30.00 17.02 -5.50
CA LEU A 546 -29.92 16.95 -6.96
C LEU A 546 -31.23 16.37 -7.50
N PRO A 547 -31.85 17.00 -8.50
CA PRO A 547 -32.91 16.37 -9.25
C PRO A 547 -32.34 15.19 -10.05
N VAL A 548 -33.11 14.11 -10.12
CA VAL A 548 -32.77 12.92 -10.88
C VAL A 548 -33.58 12.88 -12.16
N VAL A 549 -32.89 12.80 -13.29
CA VAL A 549 -33.52 12.82 -14.63
C VAL A 549 -33.24 11.52 -15.37
N THR A 550 -34.11 11.16 -16.32
CA THR A 550 -33.96 9.95 -17.12
C THR A 550 -32.63 9.92 -17.91
N ASP A 551 -32.34 11.02 -18.57
CA ASP A 551 -31.12 11.23 -19.38
C ASP A 551 -30.83 12.73 -19.52
N LEU A 552 -29.67 13.09 -20.05
CA LEU A 552 -29.22 14.47 -20.18
C LEU A 552 -29.90 15.23 -21.35
N HIS A 553 -30.55 14.53 -22.28
CA HIS A 553 -31.23 15.15 -23.43
C HIS A 553 -32.68 15.49 -23.12
N SER A 554 -33.50 14.49 -22.75
CA SER A 554 -34.89 14.73 -22.40
C SER A 554 -35.06 15.42 -21.05
N ARG A 555 -34.10 15.22 -20.15
CA ARG A 555 -34.09 15.76 -18.79
C ARG A 555 -35.40 15.55 -18.03
N ARG A 556 -36.16 14.51 -18.36
CA ARG A 556 -37.41 14.20 -17.70
C ARG A 556 -37.18 13.87 -16.24
N LEU A 557 -37.80 14.62 -15.36
CA LEU A 557 -37.68 14.46 -13.91
C LEU A 557 -38.35 13.17 -13.45
N ILE A 558 -37.58 12.32 -12.73
CA ILE A 558 -38.04 11.02 -12.20
C ILE A 558 -37.85 10.89 -10.70
N GLY A 559 -37.06 11.75 -10.08
CA GLY A 559 -36.76 11.67 -8.66
C GLY A 559 -35.97 12.87 -8.16
N ILE A 560 -35.66 12.84 -6.88
CA ILE A 560 -34.75 13.77 -6.22
C ILE A 560 -33.89 12.98 -5.23
N ILE A 561 -32.62 13.29 -5.17
CA ILE A 561 -31.72 12.75 -4.18
C ILE A 561 -31.18 13.88 -3.30
N SER A 562 -31.19 13.65 -1.98
CA SER A 562 -30.74 14.62 -0.98
C SER A 562 -29.51 14.09 -0.23
N ARG A 563 -28.84 14.95 0.55
CA ARG A 563 -27.75 14.52 1.46
C ARG A 563 -28.22 13.45 2.45
N SER A 564 -29.48 13.53 2.93
CA SER A 564 -30.04 12.53 3.84
C SER A 564 -30.25 11.16 3.16
N ASP A 565 -30.53 11.14 1.86
CA ASP A 565 -30.66 9.89 1.12
C ASP A 565 -29.31 9.20 0.95
N LEU A 566 -28.23 9.98 0.82
CA LEU A 566 -26.86 9.46 0.74
C LEU A 566 -26.33 8.84 2.05
N ILE A 567 -27.01 9.08 3.18
CA ILE A 567 -26.68 8.43 4.46
C ILE A 567 -27.34 7.05 4.60
N LYS A 568 -28.45 6.79 3.87
CA LYS A 568 -29.17 5.50 3.94
C LYS A 568 -28.29 4.27 3.70
N PRO A 569 -27.37 4.26 2.70
CA PRO A 569 -26.44 3.15 2.49
C PRO A 569 -25.59 2.81 3.73
N SER A 570 -25.11 3.84 4.43
CA SER A 570 -24.27 3.65 5.63
C SER A 570 -25.03 2.99 6.78
N ARG A 571 -26.34 3.23 6.91
CA ARG A 571 -27.17 2.59 7.94
C ARG A 571 -27.29 1.09 7.73
N LEU A 572 -27.54 0.65 6.50
CA LEU A 572 -27.63 -0.77 6.17
C LEU A 572 -26.30 -1.49 6.47
N PHE A 573 -25.19 -0.86 6.10
CA PHE A 573 -23.86 -1.39 6.36
C PHE A 573 -23.55 -1.49 7.87
N PHE A 574 -23.92 -0.45 8.63
CA PHE A 574 -23.79 -0.44 10.07
C PHE A 574 -24.61 -1.54 10.74
N ASP A 575 -25.86 -1.75 10.28
CA ASP A 575 -26.73 -2.80 10.82
C ASP A 575 -26.14 -4.22 10.54
N GLU A 576 -25.58 -4.46 9.35
CA GLU A 576 -24.90 -5.72 8.99
C GLU A 576 -23.69 -6.00 9.90
N GLU A 577 -22.90 -4.99 10.24
CA GLU A 577 -21.69 -5.17 11.04
C GLU A 577 -21.96 -5.25 12.55
N GLN A 578 -22.97 -4.57 13.07
CA GLN A 578 -23.21 -4.44 14.51
C GLN A 578 -24.30 -5.36 15.03
N LYS A 579 -25.28 -5.71 14.20
CA LYS A 579 -26.45 -6.47 14.64
C LYS A 579 -26.16 -7.98 14.64
N ARG A 580 -26.04 -8.56 15.83
CA ARG A 580 -25.86 -10.01 16.01
C ARG A 580 -27.21 -10.69 16.03
N GLU A 581 -27.52 -11.51 15.04
CA GLU A 581 -28.77 -12.26 14.93
C GLU A 581 -28.52 -13.76 15.00
N ARG A 582 -29.33 -14.45 15.78
CA ARG A 582 -29.38 -15.91 15.79
C ARG A 582 -30.51 -16.36 14.88
N LEU A 583 -30.17 -16.85 13.67
CA LEU A 583 -31.13 -17.24 12.63
C LEU A 583 -31.73 -18.63 12.84
N LEU A 584 -31.03 -19.51 13.55
CA LEU A 584 -31.54 -20.84 13.94
C LEU A 584 -31.84 -20.86 15.43
N ARG A 585 -33.07 -21.21 15.81
CA ARG A 585 -33.55 -21.42 17.19
C ARG A 585 -33.29 -22.83 17.63
#